data_f8c0d6368ffb24fea11a9a6dc2fb1c6f
#
_entry.id   f8c0d6368ffb24fea11a9a6dc2fb1c6f
#
_cell.length_a   1.000
_cell.length_b   1.000
_cell.length_c   1.000
_cell.angle_alpha   90.00
_cell.angle_beta   90.00
_cell.angle_gamma   90.00
#
_symmetry.space_group_name_H-M   'P 1'
#
loop_
_entity.id
_entity.type
_entity.pdbx_description
1 polymer ?
#
loop_
_entity_poly.entity_id
_entity_poly.type
_entity_poly.pdbx_seq_one_letter_code
_entity_poly.pdbx_strand_id
1 'polypeptide(L)'
;MSSFFKLSYNPQAFRTSLVVTLSAFALDLLFFQLIIPSNIEGINVIVLSILYYLILFLIIRYSIEIYIKLYLERGVKKVLDELNEEILKDTYDEKDLEKLTLNLIQKARERTSEINVLKDQENYRREFLGNISHELKTPLFTIQGYILTLVEGAMKDKKVREKYLKRAAKGVERLIAIVKDLDLITQFESGIKTVDKTDFNVFDLIDNTFELMEFESEKNTISLNYDKDYSEPIFVNADQERILQVLTNLVVNSLKYGTENGFTKVSVEDFNKDKILVKVSDNGEGIDEHHLPRLFERFYRIDKNRSRKKGGSGLGLSIVKHIIEAHQEQIFVKSKLGVGTEFSFTLQKSNSKQLEQ
;
A
#
# COMPACT_ATOMS: atom_id res chain seq x y z
N MET A 1 5.57 -44.65 35.57
CA MET A 1 5.18 -45.77 34.68
C MET A 1 3.92 -45.50 33.85
N SER A 2 3.47 -44.23 33.70
CA SER A 2 2.22 -43.88 32.98
C SER A 2 2.41 -43.00 31.72
N SER A 3 3.63 -42.83 31.24
CA SER A 3 3.91 -41.98 30.05
C SER A 3 4.21 -42.79 28.77
N PHE A 4 4.19 -44.11 28.80
CA PHE A 4 4.57 -44.96 27.66
C PHE A 4 3.45 -45.20 26.64
N PHE A 5 2.23 -44.74 26.84
CA PHE A 5 1.07 -45.08 25.99
C PHE A 5 0.35 -43.87 25.32
N LYS A 6 0.95 -42.69 25.26
CA LYS A 6 0.47 -41.68 24.30
C LYS A 6 1.22 -41.82 22.98
N LEU A 7 0.95 -42.88 22.23
CA LEU A 7 1.29 -42.96 20.81
C LEU A 7 0.45 -41.93 20.08
N SER A 8 1.09 -40.84 19.63
CA SER A 8 0.47 -39.90 18.72
C SER A 8 0.11 -40.67 17.45
N TYR A 9 -1.16 -40.62 17.05
CA TYR A 9 -1.62 -41.26 15.81
C TYR A 9 -0.99 -40.56 14.60
N ASN A 10 0.02 -41.22 14.00
CA ASN A 10 0.59 -40.78 12.73
C ASN A 10 -0.03 -41.58 11.57
N PRO A 11 -0.95 -41.01 10.78
CA PRO A 11 -1.67 -41.72 9.74
C PRO A 11 -0.75 -42.25 8.61
N GLN A 12 0.41 -41.64 8.37
CA GLN A 12 1.37 -42.12 7.35
C GLN A 12 2.14 -43.35 7.87
N ALA A 13 2.65 -43.31 9.10
CA ALA A 13 3.30 -44.47 9.72
C ALA A 13 2.35 -45.66 9.83
N PHE A 14 1.07 -45.43 10.14
CA PHE A 14 0.06 -46.47 10.18
C PHE A 14 -0.17 -47.09 8.79
N ARG A 15 -0.34 -46.28 7.74
CA ARG A 15 -0.58 -46.77 6.37
C ARG A 15 0.62 -47.56 5.83
N THR A 16 1.84 -47.07 6.02
CA THR A 16 3.06 -47.75 5.55
C THR A 16 3.28 -49.06 6.29
N SER A 17 3.10 -49.12 7.62
CA SER A 17 3.22 -50.35 8.36
C SER A 17 2.14 -51.38 7.97
N LEU A 18 0.91 -50.92 7.71
CA LEU A 18 -0.19 -51.79 7.26
C LEU A 18 0.13 -52.40 5.87
N VAL A 19 0.62 -51.62 4.92
CA VAL A 19 0.98 -52.11 3.58
C VAL A 19 2.11 -53.14 3.66
N VAL A 20 3.18 -52.86 4.44
CA VAL A 20 4.29 -53.78 4.58
C VAL A 20 3.85 -55.07 5.25
N THR A 21 3.02 -55.03 6.28
CA THR A 21 2.53 -56.23 6.98
C THR A 21 1.60 -57.07 6.12
N LEU A 22 0.70 -56.42 5.36
CA LEU A 22 -0.18 -57.10 4.40
C LEU A 22 0.61 -57.75 3.26
N SER A 23 1.69 -57.10 2.75
CA SER A 23 2.55 -57.69 1.75
C SER A 23 3.30 -58.92 2.26
N ALA A 24 3.83 -58.85 3.48
CA ALA A 24 4.48 -60.01 4.16
C ALA A 24 3.48 -61.15 4.36
N PHE A 25 2.27 -60.85 4.80
CA PHE A 25 1.20 -61.84 4.97
C PHE A 25 0.82 -62.52 3.65
N ALA A 26 0.70 -61.78 2.58
CA ALA A 26 0.38 -62.32 1.23
C ALA A 26 1.50 -63.25 0.72
N LEU A 27 2.79 -62.86 0.95
CA LEU A 27 3.95 -63.68 0.60
C LEU A 27 3.98 -65.00 1.39
N ASP A 28 3.70 -64.93 2.69
CA ASP A 28 3.69 -66.10 3.55
C ASP A 28 2.51 -67.07 3.22
N LEU A 29 1.34 -66.50 2.88
CA LEU A 29 0.21 -67.31 2.41
C LEU A 29 0.56 -68.12 1.14
N LEU A 30 1.27 -67.49 0.18
CA LEU A 30 1.79 -68.15 -0.99
C LEU A 30 2.80 -69.26 -0.64
N PHE A 31 3.71 -68.98 0.30
CA PHE A 31 4.71 -69.93 0.74
C PHE A 31 4.09 -71.10 1.51
N PHE A 32 3.03 -70.84 2.32
CA PHE A 32 2.28 -71.83 3.08
C PHE A 32 1.52 -72.79 2.20
N GLN A 33 0.91 -72.32 1.10
CA GLN A 33 0.26 -73.13 0.11
C GLN A 33 1.22 -74.07 -0.67
N LEU A 34 2.52 -73.69 -0.73
CA LEU A 34 3.51 -74.47 -1.48
C LEU A 34 4.21 -75.56 -0.63
N ILE A 35 4.24 -75.48 0.68
CA ILE A 35 5.14 -76.30 1.54
C ILE A 35 4.43 -77.24 2.50
N ILE A 36 3.17 -77.01 2.88
CA ILE A 36 2.55 -77.81 3.92
C ILE A 36 1.62 -78.91 3.43
N PRO A 37 1.90 -80.20 3.76
CA PRO A 37 0.98 -81.30 3.54
C PRO A 37 -0.24 -81.21 4.48
N SER A 38 -1.39 -81.65 3.97
CA SER A 38 -2.75 -81.48 4.44
C SER A 38 -3.15 -82.11 5.81
N ASN A 39 -2.23 -82.33 6.77
CA ASN A 39 -2.52 -83.15 7.98
C ASN A 39 -2.17 -82.49 9.31
N ILE A 40 -2.18 -81.18 9.48
CA ILE A 40 -1.97 -80.55 10.76
C ILE A 40 -3.29 -79.89 11.23
N GLU A 41 -3.67 -80.05 12.50
CA GLU A 41 -4.82 -79.37 13.11
C GLU A 41 -4.73 -77.87 12.92
N GLY A 42 -5.47 -77.33 11.92
CA GLY A 42 -5.27 -76.03 11.33
C GLY A 42 -5.59 -74.82 12.25
N ILE A 43 -6.35 -74.97 13.31
CA ILE A 43 -6.85 -73.86 14.14
C ILE A 43 -5.72 -73.19 14.96
N ASN A 44 -4.81 -73.97 15.56
CA ASN A 44 -3.71 -73.45 16.38
C ASN A 44 -2.66 -72.73 15.53
N VAL A 45 -2.44 -73.15 14.30
CA VAL A 45 -1.47 -72.52 13.39
C VAL A 45 -2.00 -71.17 12.90
N ILE A 46 -3.30 -71.07 12.62
CA ILE A 46 -3.94 -69.82 12.17
C ILE A 46 -3.88 -68.75 13.29
N VAL A 47 -4.17 -69.14 14.55
CA VAL A 47 -4.13 -68.24 15.71
C VAL A 47 -2.68 -67.72 15.94
N LEU A 48 -1.69 -68.62 15.87
CA LEU A 48 -0.28 -68.25 16.00
C LEU A 48 0.19 -67.33 14.88
N SER A 49 -0.24 -67.57 13.67
CA SER A 49 0.06 -66.69 12.52
C SER A 49 -0.52 -65.30 12.69
N ILE A 50 -1.78 -65.19 13.11
CA ILE A 50 -2.41 -63.90 13.38
C ILE A 50 -1.65 -63.13 14.48
N LEU A 51 -1.27 -63.80 15.57
CA LEU A 51 -0.52 -63.20 16.67
C LEU A 51 0.87 -62.72 16.21
N TYR A 52 1.56 -63.51 15.38
CA TYR A 52 2.85 -63.16 14.80
C TYR A 52 2.76 -61.91 13.94
N TYR A 53 1.77 -61.82 13.01
CA TYR A 53 1.60 -60.65 12.18
C TYR A 53 1.16 -59.40 12.94
N LEU A 54 0.40 -59.57 14.02
CA LEU A 54 0.07 -58.45 14.90
C LEU A 54 1.30 -57.89 15.59
N ILE A 55 2.18 -58.76 16.09
CA ILE A 55 3.45 -58.35 16.71
C ILE A 55 4.37 -57.70 15.68
N LEU A 56 4.48 -58.30 14.51
CA LEU A 56 5.30 -57.76 13.40
C LEU A 56 4.81 -56.35 12.98
N PHE A 57 3.50 -56.19 12.85
CA PHE A 57 2.89 -54.89 12.57
C PHE A 57 3.24 -53.85 13.64
N LEU A 58 3.18 -54.17 14.91
CA LEU A 58 3.52 -53.27 16.00
C LEU A 58 5.01 -52.89 15.97
N ILE A 59 5.90 -53.86 15.71
CA ILE A 59 7.36 -53.61 15.61
C ILE A 59 7.65 -52.66 14.40
N ILE A 60 7.08 -52.96 13.25
CA ILE A 60 7.30 -52.13 12.04
C ILE A 60 6.75 -50.72 12.27
N ARG A 61 5.55 -50.60 12.81
CA ARG A 61 4.95 -49.32 13.14
C ARG A 61 5.82 -48.49 14.06
N TYR A 62 6.30 -49.09 15.16
CA TYR A 62 7.16 -48.43 16.14
C TYR A 62 8.51 -48.01 15.52
N SER A 63 9.11 -48.87 14.70
CA SER A 63 10.37 -48.60 14.03
C SER A 63 10.24 -47.42 13.03
N ILE A 64 9.14 -47.37 12.27
CA ILE A 64 8.85 -46.26 11.36
C ILE A 64 8.64 -44.96 12.13
N GLU A 65 7.92 -45.01 13.25
CA GLU A 65 7.67 -43.83 14.07
C GLU A 65 8.95 -43.23 14.66
N ILE A 66 9.85 -44.11 15.16
CA ILE A 66 11.19 -43.68 15.62
C ILE A 66 12.02 -43.13 14.47
N TYR A 67 12.03 -43.79 13.31
CA TYR A 67 12.79 -43.32 12.15
C TYR A 67 12.33 -41.93 11.66
N ILE A 68 11.02 -41.72 11.55
CA ILE A 68 10.45 -40.43 11.17
C ILE A 68 10.83 -39.35 12.18
N LYS A 69 10.73 -39.65 13.48
CA LYS A 69 11.10 -38.73 14.56
C LYS A 69 12.60 -38.32 14.46
N LEU A 70 13.51 -39.29 14.34
CA LEU A 70 14.95 -39.05 14.23
C LEU A 70 15.33 -38.33 12.93
N TYR A 71 14.61 -38.64 11.83
CA TYR A 71 14.85 -37.98 10.53
C TYR A 71 14.40 -36.51 10.56
N LEU A 72 13.24 -36.23 11.12
CA LEU A 72 12.75 -34.87 11.31
C LEU A 72 13.64 -34.06 12.25
N GLU A 73 14.06 -34.66 13.39
CA GLU A 73 14.98 -34.00 14.33
C GLU A 73 16.33 -33.62 13.65
N ARG A 74 16.90 -34.52 12.87
CA ARG A 74 18.15 -34.26 12.13
C ARG A 74 17.96 -33.23 11.02
N GLY A 75 16.86 -33.30 10.27
CA GLY A 75 16.54 -32.35 9.23
C GLY A 75 16.30 -30.92 9.76
N VAL A 76 15.56 -30.81 10.84
CA VAL A 76 15.31 -29.53 11.53
C VAL A 76 16.60 -28.98 12.13
N LYS A 77 17.44 -29.83 12.74
CA LYS A 77 18.74 -29.41 13.30
C LYS A 77 19.67 -28.89 12.20
N LYS A 78 19.77 -29.57 11.05
CA LYS A 78 20.57 -29.14 9.92
C LYS A 78 20.13 -27.80 9.35
N VAL A 79 18.83 -27.59 9.20
CA VAL A 79 18.24 -26.30 8.75
C VAL A 79 18.49 -25.18 9.77
N LEU A 80 18.49 -25.51 11.06
CA LEU A 80 18.81 -24.54 12.12
C LEU A 80 20.30 -24.16 12.13
N ASP A 81 21.19 -25.13 11.96
CA ASP A 81 22.64 -24.93 11.91
C ASP A 81 23.02 -24.06 10.69
N GLU A 82 22.29 -24.21 9.57
CA GLU A 82 22.47 -23.37 8.37
C GLU A 82 21.84 -21.97 8.51
N LEU A 83 20.85 -21.79 9.37
CA LEU A 83 20.08 -20.52 9.47
C LEU A 83 20.66 -19.46 10.41
N ASN A 84 21.49 -19.81 11.42
CA ASN A 84 22.21 -18.78 12.22
C ASN A 84 23.07 -19.34 13.37
N GLU A 85 24.35 -19.03 13.38
CA GLU A 85 25.22 -19.08 14.56
C GLU A 85 24.76 -18.13 15.69
N GLU A 86 23.90 -17.15 15.42
CA GLU A 86 23.45 -16.13 16.37
C GLU A 86 22.26 -16.57 17.23
N ILE A 87 21.48 -17.58 16.78
CA ILE A 87 20.27 -18.08 17.49
C ILE A 87 20.65 -19.18 18.50
N LEU A 88 21.81 -19.79 18.35
CA LEU A 88 22.27 -20.93 19.17
C LEU A 88 22.89 -20.53 20.53
N LYS A 89 22.98 -19.26 20.87
CA LYS A 89 23.58 -18.80 22.14
C LYS A 89 22.68 -18.91 23.36
N ASP A 90 21.41 -19.14 23.21
CA ASP A 90 20.51 -19.38 24.33
C ASP A 90 20.19 -20.88 24.47
N THR A 91 20.67 -21.43 25.54
CA THR A 91 20.56 -22.75 26.11
C THR A 91 19.26 -23.50 25.72
N TYR A 92 19.38 -24.46 24.80
CA TYR A 92 18.31 -25.39 24.48
C TYR A 92 18.32 -26.59 25.42
N ASP A 93 17.30 -26.71 26.27
CA ASP A 93 16.95 -27.93 26.95
C ASP A 93 16.25 -28.87 25.94
N GLU A 94 16.71 -30.10 25.81
CA GLU A 94 16.33 -31.10 24.77
C GLU A 94 14.83 -31.49 24.76
N LYS A 95 14.00 -30.85 25.56
CA LYS A 95 12.58 -31.21 25.77
C LYS A 95 11.56 -30.43 24.90
N ASP A 96 11.97 -29.50 24.06
CA ASP A 96 11.00 -28.57 23.47
C ASP A 96 11.04 -28.47 21.94
N LEU A 97 11.05 -29.62 21.23
CA LEU A 97 10.90 -29.68 19.78
C LEU A 97 9.65 -28.93 19.28
N GLU A 98 8.60 -28.92 20.09
CA GLU A 98 7.34 -28.25 19.79
C GLU A 98 7.49 -26.72 19.85
N LYS A 99 8.18 -26.17 20.84
CA LYS A 99 8.50 -24.76 20.95
C LYS A 99 9.44 -24.32 19.81
N LEU A 100 10.43 -25.15 19.48
CA LEU A 100 11.34 -24.89 18.38
C LEU A 100 10.60 -24.79 17.05
N THR A 101 9.68 -25.71 16.79
CA THR A 101 8.84 -25.71 15.58
C THR A 101 7.94 -24.48 15.51
N LEU A 102 7.32 -24.10 16.64
CA LEU A 102 6.50 -22.88 16.72
C LEU A 102 7.32 -21.62 16.46
N ASN A 103 8.50 -21.50 17.06
CA ASN A 103 9.40 -20.36 16.82
C ASN A 103 9.85 -20.27 15.36
N LEU A 104 10.16 -21.41 14.72
CA LEU A 104 10.51 -21.43 13.28
C LEU A 104 9.35 -21.01 12.39
N ILE A 105 8.14 -21.49 12.68
CA ILE A 105 6.94 -21.10 11.94
C ILE A 105 6.68 -19.61 12.12
N GLN A 106 6.84 -19.08 13.32
CA GLN A 106 6.67 -17.66 13.60
C GLN A 106 7.69 -16.82 12.83
N LYS A 107 8.99 -17.14 12.89
CA LYS A 107 10.04 -16.44 12.14
C LYS A 107 9.85 -16.55 10.63
N ALA A 108 9.42 -17.70 10.12
CA ALA A 108 9.11 -17.86 8.70
C ALA A 108 7.94 -16.96 8.28
N ARG A 109 6.91 -16.80 9.11
CA ARG A 109 5.80 -15.88 8.86
C ARG A 109 6.25 -14.41 8.88
N GLU A 110 7.06 -14.03 9.88
CA GLU A 110 7.62 -12.68 9.99
C GLU A 110 8.45 -12.34 8.75
N ARG A 111 9.39 -13.20 8.34
CA ARG A 111 10.18 -12.99 7.12
C ARG A 111 9.34 -12.97 5.85
N THR A 112 8.30 -13.81 5.76
CA THR A 112 7.39 -13.79 4.62
C THR A 112 6.63 -12.46 4.57
N SER A 113 6.20 -11.95 5.72
CA SER A 113 5.58 -10.63 5.83
C SER A 113 6.53 -9.51 5.40
N GLU A 114 7.79 -9.52 5.88
CA GLU A 114 8.83 -8.56 5.48
C GLU A 114 9.08 -8.60 3.97
N ILE A 115 9.21 -9.80 3.38
CA ILE A 115 9.40 -9.97 1.93
C ILE A 115 8.20 -9.42 1.16
N ASN A 116 6.99 -9.62 1.63
CA ASN A 116 5.80 -9.07 0.98
C ASN A 116 5.79 -7.54 1.04
N VAL A 117 6.10 -6.95 2.20
CA VAL A 117 6.23 -5.49 2.35
C VAL A 117 7.29 -4.93 1.40
N LEU A 118 8.47 -5.57 1.31
CA LEU A 118 9.54 -5.14 0.39
C LEU A 118 9.13 -5.26 -1.07
N LYS A 119 8.42 -6.33 -1.44
CA LYS A 119 7.88 -6.50 -2.80
C LYS A 119 6.84 -5.44 -3.13
N ASP A 120 5.96 -5.10 -2.20
CA ASP A 120 4.95 -4.06 -2.40
C ASP A 120 5.61 -2.69 -2.56
N GLN A 121 6.65 -2.39 -1.76
CA GLN A 121 7.46 -1.17 -1.92
C GLN A 121 8.18 -1.14 -3.27
N GLU A 122 8.75 -2.26 -3.73
CA GLU A 122 9.42 -2.34 -5.04
C GLU A 122 8.42 -2.16 -6.19
N ASN A 123 7.26 -2.80 -6.14
CA ASN A 123 6.19 -2.64 -7.12
C ASN A 123 5.69 -1.19 -7.17
N TYR A 124 5.48 -0.58 -6.01
CA TYR A 124 5.11 0.82 -5.89
C TYR A 124 6.17 1.75 -6.53
N ARG A 125 7.45 1.50 -6.25
CA ARG A 125 8.55 2.26 -6.85
C ARG A 125 8.61 2.10 -8.37
N ARG A 126 8.40 0.88 -8.89
CA ARG A 126 8.36 0.62 -10.34
C ARG A 126 7.20 1.34 -11.01
N GLU A 127 6.01 1.26 -10.41
CA GLU A 127 4.82 1.96 -10.90
C GLU A 127 5.03 3.48 -10.90
N PHE A 128 5.59 4.03 -9.82
CA PHE A 128 5.94 5.43 -9.70
C PHE A 128 6.89 5.89 -10.83
N LEU A 129 8.00 5.20 -11.06
CA LEU A 129 8.95 5.52 -12.14
C LEU A 129 8.30 5.37 -13.52
N GLY A 130 7.46 4.37 -13.72
CA GLY A 130 6.70 4.19 -14.96
C GLY A 130 5.75 5.35 -15.24
N ASN A 131 5.02 5.80 -14.22
CA ASN A 131 4.09 6.93 -14.32
C ASN A 131 4.82 8.24 -14.58
N ILE A 132 5.94 8.52 -13.90
CA ILE A 132 6.82 9.66 -14.17
C ILE A 132 7.23 9.69 -15.64
N SER A 133 7.79 8.57 -16.11
CA SER A 133 8.28 8.45 -17.48
C SER A 133 7.16 8.75 -18.48
N HIS A 134 5.96 8.26 -18.22
CA HIS A 134 4.80 8.48 -19.09
C HIS A 134 4.32 9.94 -19.08
N GLU A 135 4.22 10.55 -17.88
CA GLU A 135 3.75 11.95 -17.75
C GLU A 135 4.78 12.96 -18.28
N LEU A 136 6.08 12.63 -18.28
CA LEU A 136 7.13 13.45 -18.90
C LEU A 136 7.20 13.26 -20.43
N LYS A 137 7.04 12.04 -20.94
CA LYS A 137 7.12 11.75 -22.38
C LYS A 137 6.03 12.47 -23.17
N THR A 138 4.81 12.51 -22.67
CA THR A 138 3.67 13.12 -23.39
C THR A 138 3.89 14.58 -23.74
N PRO A 139 4.17 15.52 -22.82
CA PRO A 139 4.46 16.91 -23.15
C PRO A 139 5.73 17.04 -23.98
N LEU A 140 6.77 16.24 -23.73
CA LEU A 140 8.03 16.28 -24.47
C LEU A 140 7.83 15.99 -25.96
N PHE A 141 7.12 14.90 -26.30
CA PHE A 141 6.82 14.57 -27.68
C PHE A 141 5.88 15.60 -28.35
N THR A 142 4.97 16.19 -27.57
CA THR A 142 4.09 17.24 -28.06
C THR A 142 4.88 18.50 -28.43
N ILE A 143 5.83 18.93 -27.56
CA ILE A 143 6.75 20.04 -27.83
C ILE A 143 7.58 19.73 -29.06
N GLN A 144 8.20 18.55 -29.11
CA GLN A 144 9.01 18.10 -30.26
C GLN A 144 8.21 18.17 -31.57
N GLY A 145 6.97 17.64 -31.56
CA GLY A 145 6.10 17.69 -32.76
C GLY A 145 5.80 19.11 -33.23
N TYR A 146 5.51 20.05 -32.31
CA TYR A 146 5.30 21.45 -32.70
C TYR A 146 6.57 22.09 -33.27
N ILE A 147 7.73 21.83 -32.66
CA ILE A 147 9.01 22.36 -33.14
C ILE A 147 9.35 21.79 -34.52
N LEU A 148 9.23 20.47 -34.73
CA LEU A 148 9.49 19.84 -36.02
C LEU A 148 8.57 20.39 -37.12
N THR A 149 7.28 20.54 -36.85
CA THR A 149 6.32 21.09 -37.80
C THR A 149 6.69 22.55 -38.20
N LEU A 150 7.19 23.35 -37.25
CA LEU A 150 7.68 24.69 -37.52
C LEU A 150 8.93 24.66 -38.42
N VAL A 151 9.88 23.78 -38.15
CA VAL A 151 11.11 23.61 -38.94
C VAL A 151 10.81 23.13 -40.35
N GLU A 152 9.85 22.22 -40.54
CA GLU A 152 9.43 21.64 -41.82
C GLU A 152 8.64 22.62 -42.71
N GLY A 153 8.46 23.88 -42.31
CA GLY A 153 7.93 24.95 -43.17
C GLY A 153 6.76 25.75 -42.60
N ALA A 154 6.13 25.31 -41.50
CA ALA A 154 5.04 26.06 -40.85
C ALA A 154 5.47 27.40 -40.23
N MET A 155 6.78 27.65 -40.15
CA MET A 155 7.37 28.98 -39.77
C MET A 155 6.91 30.13 -40.67
N LYS A 156 6.58 29.86 -41.94
CA LYS A 156 6.17 30.89 -42.92
C LYS A 156 4.76 31.42 -42.65
N ASP A 157 3.89 30.60 -42.04
CA ASP A 157 2.55 31.03 -41.64
C ASP A 157 2.59 31.65 -40.24
N LYS A 158 2.37 32.98 -40.16
CA LYS A 158 2.41 33.73 -38.89
C LYS A 158 1.42 33.19 -37.84
N LYS A 159 0.20 32.80 -38.24
CA LYS A 159 -0.83 32.29 -37.30
C LYS A 159 -0.46 30.91 -36.76
N VAL A 160 0.03 30.01 -37.61
CA VAL A 160 0.46 28.66 -37.23
C VAL A 160 1.70 28.76 -36.36
N ARG A 161 2.68 29.58 -36.71
CA ARG A 161 3.90 29.84 -35.95
C ARG A 161 3.58 30.28 -34.50
N GLU A 162 2.78 31.34 -34.36
CA GLU A 162 2.40 31.83 -33.02
C GLU A 162 1.67 30.76 -32.20
N LYS A 163 0.72 30.07 -32.81
CA LYS A 163 -0.04 29.01 -32.16
C LYS A 163 0.86 27.87 -31.66
N TYR A 164 1.82 27.42 -32.46
CA TYR A 164 2.68 26.30 -32.14
C TYR A 164 3.75 26.68 -31.11
N LEU A 165 4.32 27.88 -31.20
CA LEU A 165 5.22 28.40 -30.18
C LEU A 165 4.53 28.53 -28.81
N LYS A 166 3.31 29.09 -28.77
CA LYS A 166 2.52 29.17 -27.52
C LYS A 166 2.22 27.78 -26.94
N ARG A 167 1.91 26.79 -27.80
CA ARG A 167 1.66 25.41 -27.35
C ARG A 167 2.93 24.74 -26.86
N ALA A 168 4.06 24.95 -27.51
CA ALA A 168 5.35 24.43 -27.07
C ALA A 168 5.74 25.04 -25.73
N ALA A 169 5.62 26.38 -25.57
CA ALA A 169 5.86 27.04 -24.28
C ALA A 169 4.99 26.48 -23.15
N LYS A 170 3.68 26.33 -23.39
CA LYS A 170 2.78 25.68 -22.40
C LYS A 170 3.17 24.24 -22.08
N GLY A 171 3.73 23.51 -23.04
CA GLY A 171 4.28 22.16 -22.79
C GLY A 171 5.50 22.20 -21.89
N VAL A 172 6.39 23.17 -22.05
CA VAL A 172 7.56 23.38 -21.19
C VAL A 172 7.13 23.75 -19.76
N GLU A 173 6.20 24.71 -19.61
CA GLU A 173 5.64 25.09 -18.30
C GLU A 173 5.07 23.89 -17.56
N ARG A 174 4.36 23.00 -18.27
CA ARG A 174 3.83 21.76 -17.70
C ARG A 174 4.94 20.81 -17.23
N LEU A 175 6.03 20.66 -18.01
CA LEU A 175 7.18 19.85 -17.60
C LEU A 175 7.83 20.41 -16.34
N ILE A 176 8.02 21.73 -16.27
CA ILE A 176 8.59 22.39 -15.09
C ILE A 176 7.71 22.12 -13.86
N ALA A 177 6.39 22.24 -14.00
CA ALA A 177 5.47 21.95 -12.89
C ALA A 177 5.58 20.49 -12.41
N ILE A 178 5.62 19.51 -13.33
CA ILE A 178 5.77 18.09 -12.97
C ILE A 178 7.10 17.86 -12.23
N VAL A 179 8.21 18.45 -12.69
CA VAL A 179 9.52 18.30 -12.05
C VAL A 179 9.51 18.92 -10.65
N LYS A 180 8.91 20.11 -10.47
CA LYS A 180 8.76 20.73 -9.14
C LYS A 180 7.92 19.87 -8.19
N ASP A 181 6.82 19.30 -8.69
CA ASP A 181 5.96 18.39 -7.91
C ASP A 181 6.73 17.15 -7.46
N LEU A 182 7.54 16.55 -8.34
CA LEU A 182 8.37 15.39 -8.05
C LEU A 182 9.47 15.69 -7.03
N ASP A 183 10.14 16.83 -7.21
CA ASP A 183 11.18 17.27 -6.27
C ASP A 183 10.61 17.43 -4.86
N LEU A 184 9.46 18.10 -4.75
CA LEU A 184 8.75 18.26 -3.48
C LEU A 184 8.39 16.92 -2.82
N ILE A 185 7.80 16.00 -3.56
CA ILE A 185 7.45 14.66 -3.06
C ILE A 185 8.69 13.94 -2.55
N THR A 186 9.79 14.00 -3.32
CA THR A 186 11.05 13.33 -2.98
C THR A 186 11.68 13.92 -1.71
N GLN A 187 11.61 15.24 -1.54
CA GLN A 187 12.12 15.92 -0.34
C GLN A 187 11.35 15.52 0.92
N PHE A 188 10.02 15.43 0.85
CA PHE A 188 9.21 14.98 1.99
C PHE A 188 9.42 13.51 2.32
N GLU A 189 9.53 12.64 1.33
CA GLU A 189 9.76 11.20 1.56
C GLU A 189 11.12 10.88 2.17
N SER A 190 12.14 11.64 1.76
CA SER A 190 13.49 11.44 2.32
C SER A 190 13.65 12.03 3.73
N GLY A 191 12.63 12.71 4.27
CA GLY A 191 12.70 13.39 5.56
C GLY A 191 13.72 14.56 5.60
N ILE A 192 14.23 14.95 4.43
CA ILE A 192 15.24 16.01 4.31
C ILE A 192 14.62 17.38 4.58
N LYS A 193 13.35 17.58 4.24
CA LYS A 193 12.67 18.86 4.39
C LYS A 193 11.78 18.86 5.62
N THR A 194 12.13 19.68 6.59
CA THR A 194 11.28 20.08 7.69
C THR A 194 10.40 21.26 7.28
N VAL A 195 9.17 21.31 7.79
CA VAL A 195 8.28 22.46 7.60
C VAL A 195 8.77 23.64 8.40
N ASP A 196 8.82 24.83 7.79
CA ASP A 196 9.20 26.08 8.46
C ASP A 196 7.93 26.76 9.00
N LYS A 197 7.55 26.41 10.22
CA LYS A 197 6.31 26.86 10.83
C LYS A 197 6.44 28.30 11.32
N THR A 198 5.54 29.15 10.89
CA THR A 198 5.36 30.53 11.32
C THR A 198 3.90 30.78 11.71
N ASP A 199 3.68 31.81 12.52
CA ASP A 199 2.34 32.24 12.88
C ASP A 199 1.79 33.21 11.84
N PHE A 200 0.63 32.93 11.27
CA PHE A 200 -0.04 33.80 10.29
C PHE A 200 -1.57 33.68 10.42
N ASN A 201 -2.28 34.70 9.92
CA ASN A 201 -3.73 34.68 9.83
C ASN A 201 -4.17 33.79 8.65
N VAL A 202 -5.01 32.81 8.91
CA VAL A 202 -5.45 31.85 7.88
C VAL A 202 -6.32 32.53 6.81
N PHE A 203 -7.05 33.59 7.15
CA PHE A 203 -7.91 34.29 6.21
C PHE A 203 -7.10 35.08 5.19
N ASP A 204 -5.99 35.72 5.57
CA ASP A 204 -5.10 36.40 4.63
C ASP A 204 -4.55 35.44 3.57
N LEU A 205 -4.31 34.18 3.97
CA LEU A 205 -3.85 33.15 3.06
C LEU A 205 -4.94 32.65 2.12
N ILE A 206 -6.18 32.55 2.60
CA ILE A 206 -7.34 32.18 1.78
C ILE A 206 -7.65 33.29 0.77
N ASP A 207 -7.64 34.55 1.21
CA ASP A 207 -7.86 35.71 0.34
C ASP A 207 -6.80 35.79 -0.77
N ASN A 208 -5.52 35.59 -0.42
CA ASN A 208 -4.44 35.48 -1.42
C ASN A 208 -4.70 34.31 -2.40
N THR A 209 -5.23 33.18 -1.92
CA THR A 209 -5.59 32.06 -2.80
C THR A 209 -6.72 32.44 -3.75
N PHE A 210 -7.73 33.16 -3.30
CA PHE A 210 -8.84 33.62 -4.13
C PHE A 210 -8.36 34.61 -5.21
N GLU A 211 -7.52 35.56 -4.84
CA GLU A 211 -6.91 36.50 -5.77
C GLU A 211 -6.09 35.77 -6.85
N LEU A 212 -5.23 34.83 -6.48
CA LEU A 212 -4.47 34.02 -7.42
C LEU A 212 -5.34 33.21 -8.39
N MET A 213 -6.54 32.81 -7.96
CA MET A 213 -7.45 31.97 -8.74
C MET A 213 -8.58 32.73 -9.44
N GLU A 214 -8.67 34.03 -9.27
CA GLU A 214 -9.74 34.89 -9.81
C GLU A 214 -9.92 34.70 -11.33
N PHE A 215 -8.86 34.79 -12.11
CA PHE A 215 -8.91 34.64 -13.57
C PHE A 215 -9.41 33.25 -14.01
N GLU A 216 -8.96 32.15 -13.33
CA GLU A 216 -9.43 30.79 -13.68
C GLU A 216 -10.87 30.56 -13.19
N SER A 217 -11.28 31.20 -12.11
CA SER A 217 -12.66 31.21 -11.58
C SER A 217 -13.63 31.86 -12.57
N GLU A 218 -13.33 33.09 -13.04
CA GLU A 218 -14.10 33.80 -14.05
C GLU A 218 -14.22 33.02 -15.36
N LYS A 219 -13.11 32.49 -15.85
CA LYS A 219 -13.06 31.69 -17.07
C LYS A 219 -13.94 30.44 -17.02
N ASN A 220 -14.05 29.81 -15.86
CA ASN A 220 -14.88 28.62 -15.64
C ASN A 220 -16.29 28.99 -15.15
N THR A 221 -16.62 30.26 -14.94
CA THR A 221 -17.89 30.74 -14.37
C THR A 221 -18.22 30.10 -13.03
N ILE A 222 -17.24 29.92 -12.15
CA ILE A 222 -17.38 29.34 -10.82
C ILE A 222 -17.05 30.40 -9.79
N SER A 223 -17.93 30.66 -8.84
CA SER A 223 -17.71 31.65 -7.79
C SER A 223 -16.81 31.11 -6.68
N LEU A 224 -15.88 31.95 -6.20
CA LEU A 224 -15.04 31.69 -5.01
C LEU A 224 -15.58 32.51 -3.86
N ASN A 225 -16.00 31.85 -2.77
CA ASN A 225 -16.60 32.54 -1.64
C ASN A 225 -16.25 31.85 -0.31
N TYR A 226 -16.38 32.60 0.77
CA TYR A 226 -16.51 32.01 2.09
C TYR A 226 -17.94 31.43 2.29
N ASP A 227 -18.10 30.50 3.22
CA ASP A 227 -19.41 29.98 3.59
C ASP A 227 -20.22 30.98 4.42
N LYS A 228 -19.54 31.88 5.14
CA LYS A 228 -20.09 32.95 5.98
C LYS A 228 -19.08 34.10 6.12
N ASP A 229 -19.51 35.20 6.68
CA ASP A 229 -18.60 36.31 7.03
C ASP A 229 -17.82 35.96 8.29
N TYR A 230 -16.51 36.21 8.24
CA TYR A 230 -15.59 36.03 9.37
C TYR A 230 -15.07 37.39 9.82
N SER A 231 -15.39 37.78 11.06
CA SER A 231 -15.03 39.09 11.63
C SER A 231 -13.74 39.08 12.44
N GLU A 232 -13.33 37.91 12.93
CA GLU A 232 -12.15 37.78 13.81
C GLU A 232 -11.04 37.00 13.09
N PRO A 233 -9.77 37.46 13.18
CA PRO A 233 -8.65 36.75 12.61
C PRO A 233 -8.39 35.46 13.38
N ILE A 234 -8.02 34.39 12.66
CA ILE A 234 -7.60 33.12 13.25
C ILE A 234 -6.14 32.88 12.90
N PHE A 235 -5.27 32.89 13.91
CA PHE A 235 -3.86 32.63 13.73
C PHE A 235 -3.56 31.14 13.88
N VAL A 236 -2.74 30.63 12.93
CA VAL A 236 -2.28 29.23 12.89
C VAL A 236 -0.77 29.17 12.86
N ASN A 237 -0.19 28.08 13.38
CA ASN A 237 1.24 27.79 13.36
C ASN A 237 1.56 26.74 12.31
N ALA A 238 1.97 27.17 11.11
CA ALA A 238 2.22 26.29 9.98
C ALA A 238 3.24 26.92 8.99
N ASP A 239 3.68 26.16 8.00
CA ASP A 239 4.47 26.67 6.89
C ASP A 239 3.53 27.35 5.87
N GLN A 240 3.54 28.69 5.89
CA GLN A 240 2.61 29.51 5.11
C GLN A 240 2.68 29.20 3.60
N GLU A 241 3.89 29.04 3.04
CA GLU A 241 4.07 28.73 1.62
C GLU A 241 3.49 27.37 1.26
N ARG A 242 3.66 26.39 2.14
CA ARG A 242 3.15 25.04 1.93
C ARG A 242 1.63 24.97 2.10
N ILE A 243 1.07 25.68 3.05
CA ILE A 243 -0.40 25.73 3.21
C ILE A 243 -1.04 26.50 2.06
N LEU A 244 -0.40 27.56 1.53
CA LEU A 244 -0.83 28.21 0.28
C LEU A 244 -0.87 27.21 -0.88
N GLN A 245 0.14 26.35 -1.00
CA GLN A 245 0.18 25.29 -2.01
C GLN A 245 -0.96 24.27 -1.83
N VAL A 246 -1.30 23.90 -0.58
CA VAL A 246 -2.44 23.04 -0.26
C VAL A 246 -3.75 23.68 -0.74
N LEU A 247 -4.03 24.91 -0.32
CA LEU A 247 -5.23 25.64 -0.70
C LEU A 247 -5.36 25.79 -2.22
N THR A 248 -4.27 26.21 -2.87
CA THR A 248 -4.22 26.35 -4.33
C THR A 248 -4.53 25.03 -5.05
N ASN A 249 -3.95 23.89 -4.61
CA ASN A 249 -4.23 22.59 -5.21
C ASN A 249 -5.70 22.18 -5.04
N LEU A 250 -6.29 22.42 -3.87
CA LEU A 250 -7.69 22.09 -3.59
C LEU A 250 -8.65 22.97 -4.38
N VAL A 251 -8.41 24.29 -4.43
CA VAL A 251 -9.22 25.25 -5.21
C VAL A 251 -9.09 24.96 -6.71
N VAL A 252 -7.89 24.72 -7.24
CA VAL A 252 -7.69 24.32 -8.64
C VAL A 252 -8.46 23.04 -8.98
N ASN A 253 -8.48 22.07 -8.10
CA ASN A 253 -9.27 20.85 -8.31
C ASN A 253 -10.78 21.16 -8.33
N SER A 254 -11.26 21.99 -7.42
CA SER A 254 -12.66 22.44 -7.38
C SER A 254 -13.05 23.15 -8.67
N LEU A 255 -12.27 24.14 -9.13
CA LEU A 255 -12.50 24.86 -10.40
C LEU A 255 -12.44 23.94 -11.63
N LYS A 256 -11.61 22.92 -11.58
CA LYS A 256 -11.41 22.00 -12.71
C LYS A 256 -12.53 20.97 -12.85
N TYR A 257 -13.10 20.52 -11.74
CA TYR A 257 -14.13 19.49 -11.68
C TYR A 257 -15.51 20.06 -11.30
N GLY A 258 -15.58 21.37 -11.07
CA GLY A 258 -16.81 22.10 -10.84
C GLY A 258 -17.76 22.09 -12.02
N THR A 259 -19.00 22.44 -11.78
CA THR A 259 -20.02 22.65 -12.81
C THR A 259 -20.04 24.11 -13.24
N GLU A 260 -20.47 24.38 -14.48
CA GLU A 260 -20.69 25.74 -14.99
C GLU A 260 -21.70 26.48 -14.10
N ASN A 261 -21.41 27.75 -13.77
CA ASN A 261 -22.15 28.55 -12.78
C ASN A 261 -22.19 27.92 -11.36
N GLY A 262 -21.19 27.10 -11.05
CA GLY A 262 -21.02 26.50 -9.73
C GLY A 262 -20.35 27.42 -8.73
N PHE A 263 -19.99 26.81 -7.59
CA PHE A 263 -19.27 27.52 -6.54
C PHE A 263 -18.15 26.67 -5.94
N THR A 264 -17.13 27.34 -5.45
CA THR A 264 -16.14 26.81 -4.51
C THR A 264 -16.24 27.62 -3.23
N LYS A 265 -16.51 26.98 -2.11
CA LYS A 265 -16.64 27.61 -0.79
C LYS A 265 -15.50 27.17 0.12
N VAL A 266 -14.89 28.13 0.81
CA VAL A 266 -13.94 27.85 1.87
C VAL A 266 -14.55 28.19 3.20
N SER A 267 -14.48 27.27 4.16
CA SER A 267 -14.91 27.50 5.53
C SER A 267 -13.83 27.13 6.53
N VAL A 268 -13.84 27.85 7.66
CA VAL A 268 -12.94 27.62 8.77
C VAL A 268 -13.77 27.44 10.03
N GLU A 269 -13.57 26.35 10.73
CA GLU A 269 -14.29 26.03 11.96
C GLU A 269 -13.34 25.43 13.01
N ASP A 270 -13.74 25.46 14.27
CA ASP A 270 -13.00 24.80 15.34
C ASP A 270 -13.10 23.29 15.21
N PHE A 271 -11.95 22.61 15.08
CA PHE A 271 -11.89 21.16 15.14
C PHE A 271 -11.83 20.68 16.60
N ASN A 272 -11.03 21.35 17.41
CA ASN A 272 -10.94 21.19 18.86
C ASN A 272 -10.34 22.47 19.50
N LYS A 273 -9.96 22.40 20.78
CA LYS A 273 -9.38 23.57 21.48
C LYS A 273 -8.12 24.12 20.82
N ASP A 274 -7.29 23.23 20.23
CA ASP A 274 -5.96 23.54 19.76
C ASP A 274 -5.84 23.58 18.23
N LYS A 275 -6.88 23.14 17.51
CA LYS A 275 -6.85 23.01 16.05
C LYS A 275 -8.12 23.58 15.41
N ILE A 276 -7.93 24.10 14.20
CA ILE A 276 -9.03 24.45 13.28
C ILE A 276 -9.16 23.38 12.19
N LEU A 277 -10.29 23.37 11.53
CA LEU A 277 -10.58 22.61 10.33
C LEU A 277 -10.87 23.59 9.19
N VAL A 278 -10.01 23.56 8.18
CA VAL A 278 -10.22 24.31 6.92
C VAL A 278 -10.87 23.37 5.92
N LYS A 279 -11.98 23.79 5.31
CA LYS A 279 -12.74 23.02 4.32
C LYS A 279 -12.79 23.77 3.01
N VAL A 280 -12.61 23.03 1.91
CA VAL A 280 -12.82 23.52 0.54
C VAL A 280 -13.90 22.65 -0.07
N SER A 281 -15.06 23.22 -0.34
CA SER A 281 -16.25 22.52 -0.81
C SER A 281 -16.69 23.03 -2.17
N ASP A 282 -17.07 22.14 -3.07
CA ASP A 282 -17.62 22.44 -4.38
C ASP A 282 -18.94 21.73 -4.63
N ASN A 283 -19.70 22.24 -5.56
CA ASN A 283 -20.91 21.61 -6.11
C ASN A 283 -20.66 20.97 -7.47
N GLY A 284 -19.45 20.44 -7.69
CA GLY A 284 -19.03 19.80 -8.93
C GLY A 284 -19.65 18.43 -9.17
N GLU A 285 -19.02 17.68 -10.08
CA GLU A 285 -19.52 16.36 -10.48
C GLU A 285 -19.48 15.30 -9.35
N GLY A 286 -18.77 15.57 -8.25
CA GLY A 286 -18.57 14.63 -7.16
C GLY A 286 -17.74 13.42 -7.54
N ILE A 287 -17.49 12.55 -6.57
CA ILE A 287 -16.61 11.38 -6.69
C ILE A 287 -17.36 10.16 -6.15
N ASP A 288 -17.27 9.05 -6.87
CA ASP A 288 -17.82 7.77 -6.41
C ASP A 288 -17.03 7.23 -5.22
N GLU A 289 -17.72 6.63 -4.25
CA GLU A 289 -17.17 6.19 -2.97
C GLU A 289 -15.96 5.24 -3.13
N HIS A 290 -16.00 4.35 -4.12
CA HIS A 290 -14.90 3.40 -4.33
C HIS A 290 -13.58 4.04 -4.80
N HIS A 291 -13.61 5.30 -5.26
CA HIS A 291 -12.40 6.05 -5.61
C HIS A 291 -11.80 6.80 -4.42
N LEU A 292 -12.58 7.11 -3.36
CA LEU A 292 -12.16 7.96 -2.25
C LEU A 292 -10.86 7.47 -1.56
N PRO A 293 -10.68 6.17 -1.26
CA PRO A 293 -9.47 5.68 -0.60
C PRO A 293 -8.19 5.92 -1.40
N ARG A 294 -8.31 6.04 -2.73
CA ARG A 294 -7.19 6.13 -3.66
C ARG A 294 -6.87 7.54 -4.15
N LEU A 295 -7.68 8.54 -3.81
CA LEU A 295 -7.54 9.91 -4.32
C LEU A 295 -6.18 10.55 -4.01
N PHE A 296 -5.56 10.16 -2.91
CA PHE A 296 -4.28 10.68 -2.46
C PHE A 296 -3.07 9.84 -2.96
N GLU A 297 -3.33 8.76 -3.72
CA GLU A 297 -2.26 8.01 -4.39
C GLU A 297 -1.64 8.87 -5.50
N ARG A 298 -0.34 8.75 -5.71
CA ARG A 298 0.39 9.48 -6.76
C ARG A 298 -0.07 9.02 -8.13
N PHE A 299 -0.25 9.99 -9.05
CA PHE A 299 -0.70 9.75 -10.43
C PHE A 299 -2.09 9.11 -10.54
N TYR A 300 -2.81 8.96 -9.40
CA TYR A 300 -4.15 8.42 -9.43
C TYR A 300 -5.11 9.41 -10.11
N ARG A 301 -5.98 8.88 -10.96
CA ARG A 301 -6.97 9.65 -11.71
C ARG A 301 -8.17 8.76 -12.00
N ILE A 302 -9.36 9.23 -11.69
CA ILE A 302 -10.63 8.50 -11.90
C ILE A 302 -10.83 8.20 -13.39
N ASP A 303 -10.59 9.17 -14.27
CA ASP A 303 -10.64 9.01 -15.72
C ASP A 303 -9.35 9.55 -16.36
N LYS A 304 -8.51 8.64 -16.85
CA LYS A 304 -7.21 8.98 -17.47
C LYS A 304 -7.37 9.82 -18.74
N ASN A 305 -8.45 9.63 -19.51
CA ASN A 305 -8.64 10.33 -20.80
C ASN A 305 -9.21 11.75 -20.61
N ARG A 306 -10.23 11.90 -19.76
CA ARG A 306 -10.87 13.17 -19.47
C ARG A 306 -9.94 14.12 -18.71
N SER A 307 -9.24 13.58 -17.72
CA SER A 307 -8.30 14.37 -16.91
C SER A 307 -7.08 14.84 -17.70
N ARG A 308 -6.62 14.10 -18.75
CA ARG A 308 -5.55 14.58 -19.66
C ARG A 308 -5.97 15.83 -20.42
N LYS A 309 -7.20 15.91 -20.90
CA LYS A 309 -7.74 17.11 -21.56
C LYS A 309 -7.82 18.29 -20.60
N LYS A 310 -8.14 18.06 -19.33
CA LYS A 310 -8.19 19.08 -18.27
C LYS A 310 -6.83 19.37 -17.60
N GLY A 311 -5.71 18.74 -18.05
CA GLY A 311 -4.34 19.15 -17.73
C GLY A 311 -3.77 18.73 -16.36
N GLY A 312 -4.31 17.73 -15.66
CA GLY A 312 -3.79 17.29 -14.36
C GLY A 312 -2.64 16.27 -14.45
N SER A 313 -1.64 16.36 -13.57
CA SER A 313 -0.56 15.36 -13.39
C SER A 313 -1.00 14.17 -12.54
N GLY A 314 -2.02 14.33 -11.69
CA GLY A 314 -2.38 13.35 -10.65
C GLY A 314 -1.47 13.41 -9.42
N LEU A 315 -0.64 14.46 -9.31
CA LEU A 315 0.25 14.67 -8.16
C LEU A 315 -0.31 15.66 -7.13
N GLY A 316 -1.23 16.55 -7.52
CA GLY A 316 -1.70 17.62 -6.64
C GLY A 316 -2.27 17.14 -5.30
N LEU A 317 -3.16 16.13 -5.30
CA LEU A 317 -3.72 15.61 -4.05
C LEU A 317 -2.72 14.81 -3.21
N SER A 318 -1.78 14.11 -3.83
CA SER A 318 -0.70 13.45 -3.08
C SER A 318 0.25 14.47 -2.44
N ILE A 319 0.52 15.60 -3.11
CA ILE A 319 1.27 16.73 -2.53
C ILE A 319 0.52 17.31 -1.33
N VAL A 320 -0.78 17.55 -1.46
CA VAL A 320 -1.62 18.02 -0.35
C VAL A 320 -1.48 17.10 0.85
N LYS A 321 -1.62 15.80 0.66
CA LYS A 321 -1.46 14.80 1.74
C LYS A 321 -0.07 14.87 2.37
N HIS A 322 1.00 14.87 1.58
CA HIS A 322 2.37 14.92 2.10
C HIS A 322 2.65 16.22 2.90
N ILE A 323 2.17 17.36 2.43
CA ILE A 323 2.31 18.63 3.16
C ILE A 323 1.59 18.56 4.51
N ILE A 324 0.35 18.11 4.53
CA ILE A 324 -0.46 18.01 5.75
C ILE A 324 0.15 17.00 6.72
N GLU A 325 0.59 15.85 6.27
CA GLU A 325 1.27 14.84 7.09
C GLU A 325 2.61 15.36 7.65
N ALA A 326 3.38 16.14 6.87
CA ALA A 326 4.61 16.78 7.35
C ALA A 326 4.36 17.81 8.45
N HIS A 327 3.16 18.43 8.47
CA HIS A 327 2.72 19.30 9.55
C HIS A 327 2.22 18.53 10.78
N GLN A 328 2.12 17.19 10.73
CA GLN A 328 1.50 16.30 11.72
C GLN A 328 -0.01 16.56 11.87
N GLU A 329 -0.65 16.94 10.76
CA GLU A 329 -2.06 17.25 10.66
C GLU A 329 -2.81 16.21 9.84
N GLN A 330 -4.13 16.31 9.78
CA GLN A 330 -5.00 15.33 9.14
C GLN A 330 -5.73 15.94 7.94
N ILE A 331 -5.91 15.14 6.89
CA ILE A 331 -6.70 15.49 5.71
C ILE A 331 -7.86 14.51 5.57
N PHE A 332 -9.02 15.04 5.18
CA PHE A 332 -10.26 14.29 4.98
C PHE A 332 -10.86 14.62 3.63
N VAL A 333 -11.67 13.71 3.11
CA VAL A 333 -12.48 13.93 1.91
C VAL A 333 -13.88 13.36 2.13
N LYS A 334 -14.88 14.12 1.72
CA LYS A 334 -16.28 13.69 1.62
C LYS A 334 -16.78 14.04 0.24
N SER A 335 -17.39 13.11 -0.46
CA SER A 335 -17.93 13.37 -1.79
C SER A 335 -19.11 12.47 -2.07
N LYS A 336 -20.00 12.97 -2.91
CA LYS A 336 -21.13 12.21 -3.45
C LYS A 336 -21.28 12.55 -4.92
N LEU A 337 -21.29 11.51 -5.75
CA LEU A 337 -21.43 11.65 -7.19
C LEU A 337 -22.70 12.44 -7.55
N GLY A 338 -22.54 13.45 -8.41
CA GLY A 338 -23.63 14.34 -8.81
C GLY A 338 -24.01 15.44 -7.81
N VAL A 339 -23.32 15.53 -6.65
CA VAL A 339 -23.61 16.53 -5.61
C VAL A 339 -22.45 17.49 -5.40
N GLY A 340 -21.21 16.98 -5.30
CA GLY A 340 -20.01 17.77 -5.09
C GLY A 340 -18.99 17.08 -4.20
N THR A 341 -17.90 17.79 -3.88
CA THR A 341 -16.78 17.29 -3.08
C THR A 341 -16.40 18.30 -2.00
N GLU A 342 -16.04 17.81 -0.83
CA GLU A 342 -15.47 18.55 0.28
C GLU A 342 -14.15 17.92 0.67
N PHE A 343 -13.06 18.68 0.52
CA PHE A 343 -11.77 18.37 1.13
C PHE A 343 -11.59 19.21 2.39
N SER A 344 -11.11 18.60 3.46
CA SER A 344 -10.88 19.32 4.71
C SER A 344 -9.59 18.88 5.37
N PHE A 345 -8.89 19.81 6.02
CA PHE A 345 -7.65 19.53 6.72
C PHE A 345 -7.54 20.33 8.02
N THR A 346 -6.82 19.77 8.99
CA THR A 346 -6.59 20.42 10.27
C THR A 346 -5.35 21.31 10.23
N LEU A 347 -5.33 22.36 11.05
CA LEU A 347 -4.16 23.19 11.34
C LEU A 347 -4.10 23.50 12.82
N GLN A 348 -2.88 23.53 13.37
CA GLN A 348 -2.63 23.94 14.75
C GLN A 348 -2.91 25.43 14.91
N LYS A 349 -3.72 25.82 15.90
CA LYS A 349 -3.89 27.22 16.28
C LYS A 349 -2.56 27.74 16.83
N SER A 350 -2.25 29.00 16.52
CA SER A 350 -1.11 29.66 17.18
C SER A 350 -1.42 29.88 18.66
N ASN A 351 -0.43 29.58 19.49
CA ASN A 351 -0.51 29.86 20.95
C ASN A 351 -0.21 31.31 21.27
N SER A 352 -0.15 32.20 20.28
CA SER A 352 0.25 33.58 20.46
C SER A 352 -0.78 34.41 21.26
N LYS A 353 -0.70 34.33 22.59
CA LYS A 353 -1.11 35.42 23.48
C LYS A 353 -0.15 36.64 23.39
N GLN A 354 0.72 36.75 22.40
CA GLN A 354 1.83 37.69 22.33
C GLN A 354 1.83 38.67 21.16
N LEU A 355 0.76 38.75 20.35
CA LEU A 355 0.71 39.73 19.25
C LEU A 355 -0.21 40.94 19.50
N GLU A 356 -0.61 41.18 20.75
CA GLU A 356 -1.19 42.45 21.17
C GLU A 356 -0.14 43.28 21.98
N GLN A 357 0.92 43.70 21.33
CA GLN A 357 1.77 44.83 21.80
C GLN A 357 2.32 45.60 20.62
#